data_3bf37d98ba3d0fff3e8fd96bb608f117
#
_entry.id   3bf37d98ba3d0fff3e8fd96bb608f117
#
_cell.length_a   1.000
_cell.length_b   1.000
_cell.length_c   1.000
_cell.angle_alpha   90.00
_cell.angle_beta   90.00
_cell.angle_gamma   90.00
#
_symmetry.space_group_name_H-M   'P 1'
#
loop_
_entity.id
_entity.type
_entity.pdbx_description
1 polymer ?
#
loop_
_entity_poly.entity_id
_entity_poly.type
_entity_poly.pdbx_seq_one_letter_code
_entity_poly.pdbx_strand_id
1 'polypeptide(L)'
;MTSLSYLDLIGRLTDLTRLATPPPPEERTGTFSSYDRRSRYNTSTGLYEAWDANDDGTGVIRHEDDYVVVFESTGPGVIWRVWAAFADMGHIQIFIDDAATPVVDMPFRDFFERHPANLNPLGITNLPQLTPTLSRGRNRFIPIPYQRSCKIRMAPGWGLYYHFTYTSFGADTQVPSYTGTLTSAEWMALAQADRDLAQRGYRLPTTPHSQTAHTTVTVAAGTSTTLSELTGARAIHGMQMSIAELTDANATALLADLRLTIYWDDETTPSVDVPLGHFFGSAPGLNYYRTLPMGMTTGFLYSHWYMPFVKKAHVAVVNRGTQACTVRLGLTHAAQAGARSDMMHFHAQWHGDLANQRQIAEGRAIDWPIIELTGRGRFCGVHLHINNRWQTPTQPAPSWWYGAWDQKNIDWWWGEGDEKFFVDGEKFPSTFGTGSEDYVGYAWAAEPPFPVFESAYAAQSCVPIDGNGETSVVRVHICDDVPFQQRFEACIEKYKPNVWGDGNVCEYDVVVYWYQV
;
A
#
# COMPACT_ATOMS: atom_id res chain seq x y z
N MET A 1 22.28 -11.65 -17.72
CA MET A 1 22.50 -11.35 -16.29
C MET A 1 22.08 -9.90 -16.04
N THR A 2 21.10 -9.70 -15.18
CA THR A 2 20.70 -8.38 -14.69
C THR A 2 21.53 -8.09 -13.45
N SER A 3 22.14 -6.89 -13.37
CA SER A 3 22.89 -6.46 -12.20
C SER A 3 22.23 -5.22 -11.63
N LEU A 4 21.93 -5.26 -10.34
CA LEU A 4 21.37 -4.15 -9.57
C LEU A 4 22.43 -3.70 -8.54
N SER A 5 22.78 -2.43 -8.57
CA SER A 5 23.58 -1.81 -7.50
C SER A 5 22.68 -1.43 -6.32
N TYR A 6 23.28 -1.09 -5.19
CA TYR A 6 22.52 -0.56 -4.05
C TYR A 6 21.84 0.78 -4.39
N LEU A 7 22.46 1.58 -5.27
CA LEU A 7 21.86 2.82 -5.76
C LEU A 7 20.61 2.57 -6.61
N ASP A 8 20.59 1.51 -7.42
CA ASP A 8 19.40 1.10 -8.18
C ASP A 8 18.26 0.69 -7.24
N LEU A 9 18.59 -0.01 -6.15
CA LEU A 9 17.59 -0.37 -5.12
C LEU A 9 17.05 0.86 -4.39
N ILE A 10 17.91 1.83 -4.04
CA ILE A 10 17.45 3.12 -3.48
C ILE A 10 16.56 3.86 -4.47
N GLY A 11 16.88 3.86 -5.75
CA GLY A 11 16.07 4.48 -6.79
C GLY A 11 14.64 3.98 -6.82
N ARG A 12 14.41 2.67 -6.56
CA ARG A 12 13.06 2.08 -6.51
C ARG A 12 12.16 2.66 -5.41
N LEU A 13 12.72 3.32 -4.39
CA LEU A 13 11.93 3.95 -3.32
C LEU A 13 11.04 5.09 -3.85
N THR A 14 11.44 5.74 -4.95
CA THR A 14 10.74 6.91 -5.49
C THR A 14 10.33 6.77 -6.96
N ASP A 15 10.75 5.71 -7.64
CA ASP A 15 10.56 5.56 -9.09
C ASP A 15 9.17 4.97 -9.43
N LEU A 16 8.23 5.85 -9.72
CA LEU A 16 6.90 5.48 -10.21
C LEU A 16 6.91 4.99 -11.66
N THR A 17 7.96 5.31 -12.45
CA THR A 17 8.01 4.94 -13.89
C THR A 17 8.30 3.46 -14.07
N ARG A 18 9.06 2.86 -13.14
CA ARG A 18 9.35 1.43 -13.12
C ARG A 18 8.09 0.57 -13.03
N LEU A 19 7.07 1.05 -12.33
CA LEU A 19 5.84 0.30 -12.12
C LEU A 19 5.11 -0.05 -13.43
N ALA A 20 5.28 0.78 -14.47
CA ALA A 20 4.74 0.53 -15.80
C ALA A 20 5.60 -0.44 -16.65
N THR A 21 6.73 -0.91 -16.13
CA THR A 21 7.57 -1.90 -16.83
C THR A 21 7.12 -3.32 -16.43
N PRO A 22 6.84 -4.22 -17.40
CA PRO A 22 6.46 -5.58 -17.10
C PRO A 22 7.47 -6.27 -16.18
N PRO A 23 7.01 -6.97 -15.13
CA PRO A 23 7.92 -7.62 -14.20
C PRO A 23 8.71 -8.74 -14.87
N PRO A 24 9.99 -8.94 -14.55
CA PRO A 24 10.72 -10.15 -14.92
C PRO A 24 9.94 -11.40 -14.49
N PRO A 25 10.00 -12.51 -15.26
CA PRO A 25 9.19 -13.71 -14.97
C PRO A 25 9.43 -14.32 -13.59
N GLU A 26 10.62 -14.16 -13.03
CA GLU A 26 11.02 -14.76 -11.76
C GLU A 26 11.01 -13.77 -10.58
N GLU A 27 10.60 -12.50 -10.82
CA GLU A 27 10.45 -11.52 -9.74
C GLU A 27 9.18 -11.85 -8.93
N ARG A 28 9.32 -12.02 -7.62
CA ARG A 28 8.24 -12.34 -6.68
C ARG A 28 8.34 -11.47 -5.44
N THR A 29 7.21 -10.95 -4.99
CA THR A 29 7.13 -10.22 -3.71
C THR A 29 6.27 -11.01 -2.74
N GLY A 30 6.71 -11.07 -1.49
CA GLY A 30 5.99 -11.70 -0.40
C GLY A 30 6.28 -11.03 0.94
N THR A 31 5.61 -11.49 1.97
CA THR A 31 5.78 -10.97 3.33
C THR A 31 5.92 -12.13 4.33
N PHE A 32 6.98 -12.09 5.12
CA PHE A 32 7.03 -12.87 6.36
C PHE A 32 6.39 -12.03 7.45
N SER A 33 5.42 -12.61 8.13
CA SER A 33 4.68 -11.96 9.22
C SER A 33 4.46 -12.91 10.39
N SER A 34 3.93 -12.38 11.47
CA SER A 34 3.56 -13.16 12.66
C SER A 34 2.11 -13.66 12.64
N TYR A 35 1.53 -13.88 11.45
CA TYR A 35 0.18 -14.43 11.33
C TYR A 35 0.02 -15.75 12.10
N ASP A 36 -1.18 -16.07 12.53
CA ASP A 36 -1.50 -17.29 13.26
C ASP A 36 -1.25 -18.54 12.41
N ARG A 37 -0.23 -19.34 12.78
CA ARG A 37 0.20 -20.53 12.04
C ARG A 37 -0.82 -21.67 12.02
N ARG A 38 -1.94 -21.56 12.71
CA ARG A 38 -3.09 -22.47 12.57
C ARG A 38 -3.78 -22.30 11.21
N SER A 39 -3.77 -21.10 10.66
CA SER A 39 -4.27 -20.80 9.31
C SER A 39 -3.39 -21.50 8.27
N ARG A 40 -3.97 -22.47 7.54
CA ARG A 40 -3.23 -23.28 6.57
C ARG A 40 -4.10 -23.81 5.43
N TYR A 41 -3.45 -24.13 4.33
CA TYR A 41 -4.04 -24.91 3.25
C TYR A 41 -3.58 -26.38 3.38
N ASN A 42 -4.53 -27.30 3.52
CA ASN A 42 -4.24 -28.73 3.58
C ASN A 42 -4.19 -29.31 2.16
N THR A 43 -3.00 -29.62 1.70
CA THR A 43 -2.77 -30.14 0.34
C THR A 43 -3.38 -31.52 0.10
N SER A 44 -3.63 -32.31 1.17
CA SER A 44 -4.20 -33.65 1.06
C SER A 44 -5.71 -33.60 0.88
N THR A 45 -6.38 -32.65 1.50
CA THR A 45 -7.85 -32.48 1.42
C THR A 45 -8.28 -31.41 0.43
N GLY A 46 -7.38 -30.48 0.07
CA GLY A 46 -7.70 -29.31 -0.74
C GLY A 46 -8.46 -28.22 0.00
N LEU A 47 -8.50 -28.26 1.33
CA LEU A 47 -9.31 -27.36 2.17
C LEU A 47 -8.42 -26.34 2.89
N TYR A 48 -9.00 -25.17 3.16
CA TYR A 48 -8.46 -24.17 4.06
C TYR A 48 -8.93 -24.50 5.49
N GLU A 49 -7.99 -24.59 6.42
CA GLU A 49 -8.23 -24.98 7.81
C GLU A 49 -7.88 -23.84 8.74
N ALA A 50 -8.73 -23.57 9.75
CA ALA A 50 -8.61 -22.50 10.72
C ALA A 50 -8.25 -21.15 10.05
N TRP A 51 -8.92 -20.86 8.94
CA TRP A 51 -8.56 -19.72 8.05
C TRP A 51 -8.88 -18.36 8.66
N ASP A 52 -9.72 -18.34 9.69
CA ASP A 52 -10.11 -17.20 10.51
C ASP A 52 -9.41 -17.18 11.88
N ALA A 53 -8.31 -17.92 12.03
CA ALA A 53 -7.55 -17.92 13.28
C ALA A 53 -6.88 -16.56 13.49
N ASN A 54 -6.96 -16.03 14.71
CA ASN A 54 -6.54 -14.68 15.04
C ASN A 54 -5.77 -14.65 16.37
N ASP A 55 -4.76 -15.52 16.49
CA ASP A 55 -3.75 -15.47 17.56
C ASP A 55 -2.43 -14.92 16.97
N ASP A 56 -2.57 -13.83 16.21
CA ASP A 56 -1.48 -13.16 15.53
C ASP A 56 -0.45 -12.61 16.54
N GLY A 57 0.77 -12.49 16.07
CA GLY A 57 1.89 -12.17 16.96
C GLY A 57 2.62 -13.41 17.50
N THR A 58 2.01 -14.60 17.46
CA THR A 58 2.67 -15.84 17.90
C THR A 58 3.43 -16.54 16.79
N GLY A 59 3.15 -16.20 15.54
CA GLY A 59 3.71 -16.85 14.36
C GLY A 59 5.19 -16.55 14.16
N VAL A 60 6.03 -17.57 14.29
CA VAL A 60 7.47 -17.52 13.98
C VAL A 60 7.82 -18.69 13.05
N ILE A 61 8.98 -18.64 12.38
CA ILE A 61 9.44 -19.74 11.53
C ILE A 61 9.90 -20.90 12.40
N ARG A 62 10.75 -20.62 13.41
CA ARG A 62 11.24 -21.59 14.40
C ARG A 62 11.97 -20.91 15.56
N HIS A 63 12.24 -21.68 16.59
CA HIS A 63 13.12 -21.28 17.70
C HIS A 63 14.56 -21.71 17.39
N GLU A 64 15.54 -20.85 17.69
CA GLU A 64 16.99 -21.11 17.66
C GLU A 64 17.61 -20.61 18.96
N ASP A 65 17.96 -21.50 19.87
CA ASP A 65 18.40 -21.18 21.23
C ASP A 65 17.40 -20.25 21.94
N ASP A 66 17.87 -19.09 22.42
CA ASP A 66 17.04 -18.06 23.03
C ASP A 66 16.43 -17.07 22.02
N TYR A 67 16.56 -17.33 20.71
CA TYR A 67 16.05 -16.48 19.63
C TYR A 67 14.89 -17.15 18.88
N VAL A 68 14.10 -16.34 18.21
CA VAL A 68 13.13 -16.80 17.21
C VAL A 68 13.54 -16.33 15.82
N VAL A 69 13.46 -17.21 14.84
CA VAL A 69 13.66 -16.87 13.43
C VAL A 69 12.35 -16.34 12.86
N VAL A 70 12.38 -15.11 12.36
CA VAL A 70 11.21 -14.37 11.86
C VAL A 70 11.25 -14.14 10.36
N PHE A 71 12.42 -14.24 9.75
CA PHE A 71 12.62 -14.15 8.31
C PHE A 71 13.73 -15.13 7.89
N GLU A 72 13.48 -15.86 6.81
CA GLU A 72 14.50 -16.71 6.18
C GLU A 72 14.18 -16.88 4.70
N SER A 73 15.11 -16.45 3.84
CA SER A 73 14.97 -16.54 2.39
C SER A 73 16.31 -16.89 1.75
N THR A 74 16.25 -17.60 0.61
CA THR A 74 17.40 -17.99 -0.20
C THR A 74 17.32 -17.36 -1.59
N GLY A 75 18.48 -17.26 -2.28
CA GLY A 75 18.60 -16.66 -3.60
C GLY A 75 18.77 -15.14 -3.56
N PRO A 76 18.95 -14.48 -4.69
CA PRO A 76 19.04 -13.03 -4.71
C PRO A 76 17.71 -12.38 -4.34
N GLY A 77 17.76 -11.43 -3.40
CA GLY A 77 16.56 -10.75 -2.94
C GLY A 77 16.86 -9.46 -2.20
N VAL A 78 15.80 -8.77 -1.80
CA VAL A 78 15.87 -7.53 -1.03
C VAL A 78 14.66 -7.42 -0.11
N ILE A 79 14.88 -7.05 1.15
CA ILE A 79 13.81 -6.65 2.06
C ILE A 79 13.59 -5.16 1.87
N TRP A 80 12.35 -4.77 1.54
CA TRP A 80 11.95 -3.38 1.30
C TRP A 80 11.37 -2.71 2.51
N ARG A 81 10.51 -3.42 3.24
CA ARG A 81 9.81 -2.90 4.41
C ARG A 81 10.03 -3.83 5.59
N VAL A 82 10.46 -3.26 6.69
CA VAL A 82 10.37 -3.87 8.01
C VAL A 82 9.35 -3.06 8.81
N TRP A 83 8.34 -3.74 9.30
CA TRP A 83 7.34 -3.15 10.18
C TRP A 83 7.22 -3.97 11.47
N ALA A 84 6.97 -3.28 12.59
CA ALA A 84 6.65 -3.92 13.86
C ALA A 84 5.80 -3.00 14.74
N ALA A 85 4.86 -3.60 15.48
CA ALA A 85 3.99 -2.89 16.42
C ALA A 85 4.73 -2.49 17.70
N PHE A 86 5.53 -3.39 18.26
CA PHE A 86 6.18 -3.23 19.59
C PHE A 86 7.70 -3.34 19.50
N ALA A 87 8.31 -2.53 18.68
CA ALA A 87 9.77 -2.52 18.53
C ALA A 87 10.51 -1.74 19.65
N ASP A 88 9.96 -1.69 20.85
CA ASP A 88 10.54 -0.92 21.96
C ASP A 88 11.59 -1.69 22.77
N MET A 89 11.51 -3.01 22.71
CA MET A 89 12.39 -3.93 23.44
C MET A 89 12.95 -5.01 22.50
N GLY A 90 13.78 -5.90 23.05
CA GLY A 90 14.36 -7.00 22.33
C GLY A 90 15.55 -6.58 21.48
N HIS A 91 16.05 -7.53 20.70
CA HIS A 91 17.28 -7.41 19.94
C HIS A 91 17.11 -8.07 18.57
N ILE A 92 17.56 -7.41 17.51
CA ILE A 92 17.54 -7.95 16.15
C ILE A 92 18.93 -8.38 15.71
N GLN A 93 19.02 -9.54 15.07
CA GLN A 93 20.22 -10.00 14.38
C GLN A 93 19.87 -10.33 12.92
N ILE A 94 20.65 -9.79 11.99
CA ILE A 94 20.49 -10.02 10.54
C ILE A 94 21.76 -10.69 10.02
N PHE A 95 21.60 -11.87 9.42
CA PHE A 95 22.65 -12.64 8.79
C PHE A 95 22.46 -12.59 7.27
N ILE A 96 23.50 -12.26 6.55
CA ILE A 96 23.49 -12.11 5.08
C ILE A 96 24.47 -13.12 4.47
N ASP A 97 24.02 -13.82 3.42
CA ASP A 97 24.84 -14.66 2.56
C ASP A 97 25.64 -15.74 3.33
N ASP A 98 24.95 -16.44 4.22
CA ASP A 98 25.48 -17.53 5.03
C ASP A 98 26.60 -17.10 6.00
N ALA A 99 26.67 -15.81 6.32
CA ALA A 99 27.64 -15.31 7.28
C ALA A 99 27.44 -15.95 8.66
N ALA A 100 28.55 -16.35 9.30
CA ALA A 100 28.50 -16.92 10.65
C ALA A 100 28.22 -15.90 11.74
N THR A 101 28.46 -14.62 11.45
CA THR A 101 28.19 -13.48 12.34
C THR A 101 27.17 -12.55 11.72
N PRO A 102 26.28 -11.96 12.52
CA PRO A 102 25.28 -11.04 11.99
C PRO A 102 25.95 -9.74 11.50
N VAL A 103 25.44 -9.18 10.39
CA VAL A 103 25.84 -7.86 9.88
C VAL A 103 25.10 -6.73 10.59
N VAL A 104 23.98 -7.06 11.23
CA VAL A 104 23.24 -6.19 12.15
C VAL A 104 23.06 -6.96 13.45
N ASP A 105 23.43 -6.34 14.56
CA ASP A 105 23.31 -6.90 15.92
C ASP A 105 23.09 -5.73 16.89
N MET A 106 21.82 -5.42 17.18
CA MET A 106 21.47 -4.22 17.95
C MET A 106 20.10 -4.32 18.62
N PRO A 107 19.80 -3.44 19.61
CA PRO A 107 18.44 -3.29 20.11
C PRO A 107 17.45 -3.03 18.99
N PHE A 108 16.29 -3.71 19.02
CA PHE A 108 15.31 -3.62 17.92
C PHE A 108 14.77 -2.21 17.71
N ARG A 109 14.58 -1.46 18.80
CA ARG A 109 14.20 -0.05 18.73
C ARG A 109 15.20 0.78 17.92
N ASP A 110 16.50 0.58 18.17
CA ASP A 110 17.55 1.36 17.52
C ASP A 110 17.59 1.08 16.01
N PHE A 111 17.16 -0.09 15.57
CA PHE A 111 17.06 -0.43 14.17
C PHE A 111 16.10 0.48 13.38
N PHE A 112 15.08 1.01 14.03
CA PHE A 112 14.16 2.00 13.44
C PHE A 112 14.61 3.44 13.66
N GLU A 113 15.12 3.76 14.85
CA GLU A 113 15.32 5.15 15.29
C GLU A 113 16.75 5.65 15.08
N ARG A 114 17.72 4.76 15.09
CA ARG A 114 19.13 5.15 15.08
C ARG A 114 19.88 4.53 13.92
N HIS A 115 20.64 5.37 13.26
CA HIS A 115 21.72 4.92 12.37
C HIS A 115 23.02 5.11 13.16
N PRO A 116 23.64 4.04 13.68
CA PRO A 116 24.85 4.15 14.48
C PRO A 116 25.90 4.99 13.76
N ALA A 117 26.52 5.93 14.46
CA ALA A 117 27.47 6.87 13.86
C ALA A 117 28.68 6.16 13.21
N ASN A 118 29.05 4.98 13.73
CA ASN A 118 30.12 4.14 13.18
C ASN A 118 29.73 3.43 11.87
N LEU A 119 28.44 3.33 11.55
CA LEU A 119 27.95 2.76 10.29
C LEU A 119 27.57 3.83 9.26
N ASN A 120 27.71 5.10 9.63
CA ASN A 120 27.25 6.26 8.88
C ASN A 120 28.37 7.30 8.74
N PRO A 121 29.16 7.23 7.66
CA PRO A 121 30.33 8.12 7.49
C PRO A 121 29.98 9.60 7.36
N LEU A 122 28.71 9.94 7.10
CA LEU A 122 28.23 11.31 6.93
C LEU A 122 27.56 11.90 8.16
N GLY A 123 27.40 11.11 9.24
CA GLY A 123 26.71 11.56 10.44
C GLY A 123 25.20 11.83 10.25
N ILE A 124 24.57 11.26 9.21
CA ILE A 124 23.12 11.38 8.98
C ILE A 124 22.40 10.55 10.04
N THR A 125 21.74 11.19 10.98
CA THR A 125 21.13 10.52 12.14
C THR A 125 19.63 10.26 12.00
N ASN A 126 18.98 10.82 10.98
CA ASN A 126 17.53 10.75 10.82
C ASN A 126 17.12 10.72 9.35
N LEU A 127 16.27 9.76 8.98
CA LEU A 127 15.63 9.62 7.68
C LEU A 127 14.11 9.43 7.91
N PRO A 128 13.39 10.47 8.33
CA PRO A 128 12.03 10.37 8.86
C PRO A 128 11.00 9.87 7.85
N GLN A 129 11.25 10.06 6.55
CA GLN A 129 10.35 9.55 5.52
C GLN A 129 10.59 8.07 5.22
N LEU A 130 11.81 7.59 5.42
CA LEU A 130 12.18 6.18 5.24
C LEU A 130 12.01 5.35 6.51
N THR A 131 11.90 5.99 7.69
CA THR A 131 11.67 5.32 8.97
C THR A 131 10.51 5.96 9.75
N PRO A 132 9.31 6.07 9.16
CA PRO A 132 8.19 6.70 9.84
C PRO A 132 7.62 5.82 10.95
N THR A 133 7.19 6.45 12.05
CA THR A 133 6.31 5.83 13.04
C THR A 133 4.89 6.35 12.81
N LEU A 134 3.97 5.44 12.52
CA LEU A 134 2.57 5.75 12.23
C LEU A 134 1.73 5.16 13.36
N SER A 135 1.13 6.00 14.21
CA SER A 135 0.30 5.55 15.33
C SER A 135 0.82 4.25 15.99
N ARG A 136 2.01 4.29 16.58
CA ARG A 136 2.76 3.17 17.21
C ARG A 136 3.41 2.16 16.25
N GLY A 137 2.95 2.04 15.00
CA GLY A 137 3.58 1.17 14.00
C GLY A 137 4.92 1.75 13.52
N ARG A 138 6.00 1.04 13.74
CA ARG A 138 7.34 1.45 13.30
C ARG A 138 7.61 0.86 11.92
N ASN A 139 7.99 1.69 10.99
CA ASN A 139 8.31 1.28 9.62
C ASN A 139 9.77 1.61 9.29
N ARG A 140 10.38 0.80 8.43
CA ARG A 140 11.71 1.03 7.88
C ARG A 140 11.73 0.58 6.42
N PHE A 141 12.00 1.52 5.51
CA PHE A 141 12.05 1.32 4.06
C PHE A 141 13.47 1.44 3.48
N ILE A 142 14.50 1.18 4.26
CA ILE A 142 15.89 1.16 3.79
C ILE A 142 16.20 -0.24 3.28
N PRO A 143 16.55 -0.44 1.99
CA PRO A 143 16.71 -1.75 1.40
C PRO A 143 17.77 -2.62 2.11
N ILE A 144 17.48 -3.91 2.28
CA ILE A 144 18.41 -4.91 2.81
C ILE A 144 18.57 -6.02 1.76
N PRO A 145 19.49 -5.84 0.80
CA PRO A 145 19.73 -6.86 -0.23
C PRO A 145 20.62 -8.00 0.25
N TYR A 146 20.42 -9.18 -0.36
CA TYR A 146 21.21 -10.37 -0.16
C TYR A 146 21.35 -11.14 -1.48
N GLN A 147 22.54 -11.70 -1.74
CA GLN A 147 22.80 -12.44 -2.97
C GLN A 147 22.45 -13.91 -2.85
N ARG A 148 22.70 -14.56 -1.70
CA ARG A 148 22.50 -15.99 -1.49
C ARG A 148 21.45 -16.29 -0.45
N SER A 149 21.48 -15.59 0.67
CA SER A 149 20.53 -15.83 1.76
C SER A 149 20.40 -14.64 2.70
N CYS A 150 19.26 -14.54 3.36
CA CYS A 150 19.05 -13.65 4.49
C CYS A 150 18.28 -14.38 5.58
N LYS A 151 18.81 -14.33 6.82
CA LYS A 151 18.12 -14.80 8.02
C LYS A 151 18.05 -13.68 9.04
N ILE A 152 16.84 -13.47 9.59
CA ILE A 152 16.64 -12.54 10.70
C ILE A 152 16.11 -13.30 11.89
N ARG A 153 16.73 -13.07 13.06
CA ARG A 153 16.25 -13.60 14.31
C ARG A 153 16.13 -12.50 15.37
N MET A 154 15.20 -12.72 16.28
CA MET A 154 14.85 -11.78 17.33
C MET A 154 15.05 -12.40 18.70
N ALA A 155 15.65 -11.65 19.64
CA ALA A 155 15.73 -12.06 21.04
C ALA A 155 14.41 -11.87 21.76
N PRO A 156 14.14 -12.56 22.87
CA PRO A 156 12.92 -12.41 23.66
C PRO A 156 12.61 -10.96 24.04
N GLY A 157 11.32 -10.64 24.14
CA GLY A 157 10.84 -9.30 24.51
C GLY A 157 10.78 -8.28 23.37
N TRP A 158 11.02 -8.72 22.12
CA TRP A 158 11.02 -7.84 20.93
C TRP A 158 9.65 -7.32 20.50
N GLY A 159 8.59 -7.72 21.12
CA GLY A 159 7.22 -7.55 20.66
C GLY A 159 6.75 -8.80 19.91
N LEU A 160 5.54 -8.78 19.40
CA LEU A 160 4.93 -9.98 18.83
C LEU A 160 4.56 -9.82 17.36
N TYR A 161 4.27 -8.60 16.90
CA TYR A 161 3.76 -8.34 15.56
C TYR A 161 4.86 -7.81 14.65
N TYR A 162 4.99 -8.43 13.46
CA TYR A 162 5.98 -8.00 12.48
C TYR A 162 5.55 -8.33 11.04
N HIS A 163 6.00 -7.48 10.10
CA HIS A 163 5.98 -7.72 8.65
C HIS A 163 7.36 -7.43 8.07
N PHE A 164 7.92 -8.40 7.35
CA PHE A 164 9.12 -8.24 6.53
C PHE A 164 8.74 -8.45 5.07
N THR A 165 8.48 -7.37 4.34
CA THR A 165 8.11 -7.44 2.93
C THR A 165 9.36 -7.44 2.07
N TYR A 166 9.49 -8.42 1.18
CA TYR A 166 10.68 -8.66 0.38
C TYR A 166 10.33 -9.00 -1.07
N THR A 167 11.30 -8.76 -1.96
CA THR A 167 11.27 -9.28 -3.33
C THR A 167 12.42 -10.26 -3.52
N SER A 168 12.12 -11.43 -4.08
CA SER A 168 13.10 -12.38 -4.62
C SER A 168 13.24 -12.16 -6.12
N PHE A 169 14.44 -12.30 -6.62
CA PHE A 169 14.78 -12.16 -8.04
C PHE A 169 15.15 -13.51 -8.65
N GLY A 170 15.17 -13.58 -9.97
CA GLY A 170 15.67 -14.75 -10.67
C GLY A 170 17.15 -15.03 -10.34
N ALA A 171 17.54 -16.31 -10.37
CA ALA A 171 18.87 -16.77 -9.99
C ALA A 171 20.03 -16.09 -10.75
N ASP A 172 19.76 -15.59 -11.95
CA ASP A 172 20.73 -14.87 -12.78
C ASP A 172 20.87 -13.38 -12.43
N THR A 173 20.13 -12.89 -11.43
CA THR A 173 20.20 -11.50 -10.99
C THR A 173 21.32 -11.33 -9.96
N GLN A 174 22.16 -10.32 -10.21
CA GLN A 174 23.20 -9.93 -9.25
C GLN A 174 22.68 -8.76 -8.43
N VAL A 175 22.71 -8.92 -7.10
CA VAL A 175 22.41 -7.86 -6.13
C VAL A 175 23.57 -7.73 -5.14
N PRO A 176 23.81 -6.55 -4.55
CA PRO A 176 24.85 -6.43 -3.53
C PRO A 176 24.44 -7.18 -2.26
N SER A 177 25.43 -7.69 -1.53
CA SER A 177 25.20 -8.19 -0.18
C SER A 177 25.23 -7.03 0.81
N TYR A 178 24.17 -6.87 1.61
CA TYR A 178 24.14 -5.86 2.66
C TYR A 178 25.17 -6.15 3.74
N THR A 179 26.01 -5.20 4.05
CA THR A 179 27.13 -5.35 5.00
C THR A 179 26.87 -4.69 6.36
N GLY A 180 25.71 -4.07 6.55
CA GLY A 180 25.45 -3.20 7.70
C GLY A 180 26.08 -1.82 7.60
N THR A 181 27.00 -1.61 6.64
CA THR A 181 27.72 -0.35 6.41
C THR A 181 27.48 0.12 4.99
N LEU A 182 27.13 1.38 4.82
CA LEU A 182 26.90 2.02 3.51
C LEU A 182 28.03 2.99 3.18
N THR A 183 28.33 3.12 1.91
CA THR A 183 29.26 4.15 1.40
C THR A 183 28.65 5.54 1.52
N SER A 184 29.49 6.58 1.43
CA SER A 184 29.02 7.96 1.42
C SER A 184 28.02 8.23 0.28
N ALA A 185 28.24 7.63 -0.90
CA ALA A 185 27.33 7.78 -2.04
C ALA A 185 25.96 7.18 -1.77
N GLU A 186 25.89 6.00 -1.17
CA GLU A 186 24.64 5.33 -0.78
C GLU A 186 23.88 6.11 0.30
N TRP A 187 24.59 6.62 1.31
CA TRP A 187 24.00 7.50 2.32
C TRP A 187 23.45 8.81 1.72
N MET A 188 24.17 9.42 0.79
CA MET A 188 23.69 10.60 0.08
C MET A 188 22.44 10.30 -0.75
N ALA A 189 22.40 9.15 -1.42
CA ALA A 189 21.25 8.72 -2.19
C ALA A 189 20.02 8.45 -1.30
N LEU A 190 20.19 7.79 -0.14
CA LEU A 190 19.12 7.62 0.84
C LEU A 190 18.61 8.96 1.37
N ALA A 191 19.52 9.88 1.71
CA ALA A 191 19.15 11.20 2.18
C ALA A 191 18.44 12.02 1.09
N GLN A 192 18.78 11.80 -0.19
CA GLN A 192 18.07 12.41 -1.30
C GLN A 192 16.68 11.82 -1.46
N ALA A 193 16.54 10.49 -1.42
CA ALA A 193 15.23 9.82 -1.46
C ALA A 193 14.33 10.30 -0.32
N ASP A 194 14.85 10.41 0.91
CA ASP A 194 14.10 10.92 2.06
C ASP A 194 13.60 12.37 1.83
N ARG A 195 14.45 13.24 1.26
CA ARG A 195 14.05 14.61 0.90
C ARG A 195 12.99 14.64 -0.20
N ASP A 196 13.12 13.80 -1.21
CA ASP A 196 12.14 13.71 -2.30
C ASP A 196 10.78 13.24 -1.79
N LEU A 197 10.78 12.23 -0.92
CA LEU A 197 9.57 11.75 -0.24
C LEU A 197 8.96 12.83 0.69
N ALA A 198 9.76 13.69 1.31
CA ALA A 198 9.27 14.82 2.09
C ALA A 198 8.56 15.89 1.22
N GLN A 199 8.92 16.00 -0.06
CA GLN A 199 8.35 16.97 -1.01
C GLN A 199 7.10 16.44 -1.74
N ARG A 200 6.63 15.24 -1.44
CA ARG A 200 5.44 14.63 -2.08
C ARG A 200 4.24 15.58 -2.05
N GLY A 201 3.49 15.63 -3.15
CA GLY A 201 2.27 16.44 -3.28
C GLY A 201 2.47 17.95 -3.44
N TYR A 202 3.69 18.48 -3.28
CA TYR A 202 3.93 19.91 -3.42
C TYR A 202 4.14 20.37 -4.86
N ARG A 203 4.66 19.52 -5.71
CA ARG A 203 4.96 19.85 -7.11
C ARG A 203 4.51 18.73 -8.02
N LEU A 204 4.00 19.11 -9.20
CA LEU A 204 3.81 18.15 -10.28
C LEU A 204 5.19 17.61 -10.72
N PRO A 205 5.30 16.28 -10.93
CA PRO A 205 6.49 15.70 -11.50
C PRO A 205 6.78 16.33 -12.87
N THR A 206 7.98 16.83 -13.05
CA THR A 206 8.42 17.36 -14.34
C THR A 206 9.64 16.59 -14.82
N THR A 207 9.63 16.22 -16.08
CA THR A 207 10.78 15.66 -16.79
C THR A 207 11.25 16.65 -17.85
N PRO A 208 12.48 16.54 -18.36
CA PRO A 208 12.87 17.30 -19.53
C PRO A 208 11.84 17.15 -20.65
N HIS A 209 11.39 18.26 -21.23
CA HIS A 209 10.35 18.31 -22.27
C HIS A 209 8.91 17.99 -21.83
N SER A 210 8.61 17.91 -20.50
CA SER A 210 7.23 17.82 -20.04
C SER A 210 6.46 19.11 -20.36
N GLN A 211 5.17 18.93 -20.64
CA GLN A 211 4.20 20.00 -20.91
C GLN A 211 3.06 19.86 -19.90
N THR A 212 2.52 20.98 -19.44
CA THR A 212 1.31 20.97 -18.62
C THR A 212 0.17 21.62 -19.40
N ALA A 213 -0.86 20.82 -19.69
CA ALA A 213 -2.12 21.30 -20.25
C ALA A 213 -3.08 21.69 -19.12
N HIS A 214 -3.78 22.81 -19.28
CA HIS A 214 -4.79 23.27 -18.34
C HIS A 214 -6.16 23.31 -19.03
N THR A 215 -7.14 22.70 -18.40
CA THR A 215 -8.52 22.63 -18.88
C THR A 215 -9.47 23.09 -17.77
N THR A 216 -10.49 23.86 -18.14
CA THR A 216 -11.60 24.23 -17.27
C THR A 216 -12.89 23.97 -18.03
N VAL A 217 -13.74 23.10 -17.49
CA VAL A 217 -15.01 22.72 -18.12
C VAL A 217 -16.15 22.69 -17.10
N THR A 218 -17.34 22.99 -17.55
CA THR A 218 -18.56 22.74 -16.78
C THR A 218 -19.11 21.37 -17.19
N VAL A 219 -19.27 20.49 -16.20
CA VAL A 219 -19.82 19.14 -16.37
C VAL A 219 -21.28 19.19 -15.92
N ALA A 220 -22.19 19.09 -16.88
CA ALA A 220 -23.64 19.13 -16.58
C ALA A 220 -24.07 17.88 -15.81
N ALA A 221 -25.15 17.99 -15.04
CA ALA A 221 -25.75 16.86 -14.34
C ALA A 221 -26.09 15.71 -15.30
N GLY A 222 -25.76 14.48 -14.93
CA GLY A 222 -26.03 13.27 -15.70
C GLY A 222 -25.21 13.13 -17.00
N THR A 223 -24.13 13.90 -17.18
CA THR A 223 -23.33 13.87 -18.43
C THR A 223 -21.87 13.45 -18.18
N SER A 224 -21.23 13.03 -19.28
CA SER A 224 -19.78 12.84 -19.37
C SER A 224 -19.15 14.00 -20.14
N THR A 225 -18.02 14.52 -19.67
CA THR A 225 -17.30 15.61 -20.32
C THR A 225 -15.81 15.27 -20.42
N THR A 226 -15.26 15.38 -21.63
CA THR A 226 -13.83 15.19 -21.86
C THR A 226 -13.03 16.33 -21.25
N LEU A 227 -12.05 16.00 -20.42
CA LEU A 227 -11.10 16.93 -19.81
C LEU A 227 -9.84 17.07 -20.66
N SER A 228 -9.35 15.97 -21.22
CA SER A 228 -8.14 15.95 -22.06
C SER A 228 -8.17 14.81 -23.03
N GLU A 229 -7.63 15.06 -24.22
CA GLU A 229 -7.35 14.04 -25.23
C GLU A 229 -5.92 14.25 -25.72
N LEU A 230 -5.06 13.27 -25.48
CA LEU A 230 -3.65 13.28 -25.86
C LEU A 230 -3.42 12.21 -26.94
N THR A 231 -2.68 12.55 -27.98
CA THR A 231 -2.38 11.63 -29.09
C THR A 231 -0.88 11.38 -29.22
N GLY A 232 -0.53 10.21 -29.80
CA GLY A 232 0.84 9.74 -29.97
C GLY A 232 1.42 9.12 -28.68
N ALA A 233 2.57 8.47 -28.80
CA ALA A 233 3.23 7.80 -27.68
C ALA A 233 3.71 8.80 -26.62
N ARG A 234 3.07 8.79 -25.47
CA ARG A 234 3.29 9.74 -24.37
C ARG A 234 3.09 9.06 -23.02
N ALA A 235 3.45 9.77 -21.97
CA ALA A 235 3.06 9.41 -20.61
C ALA A 235 2.53 10.64 -19.87
N ILE A 236 1.48 10.43 -19.08
CA ILE A 236 1.05 11.38 -18.06
C ILE A 236 1.94 11.14 -16.84
N HIS A 237 2.52 12.21 -16.32
CA HIS A 237 3.39 12.20 -15.14
C HIS A 237 2.70 12.77 -13.91
N GLY A 238 1.66 13.56 -14.09
CA GLY A 238 0.95 14.18 -12.99
C GLY A 238 -0.37 14.81 -13.41
N MET A 239 -1.29 14.77 -12.47
CA MET A 239 -2.63 15.33 -12.59
C MET A 239 -2.93 16.15 -11.34
N GLN A 240 -3.44 17.36 -11.52
CA GLN A 240 -3.99 18.19 -10.45
C GLN A 240 -5.42 18.57 -10.81
N MET A 241 -6.35 18.34 -9.90
CA MET A 241 -7.77 18.59 -10.14
C MET A 241 -8.38 19.44 -9.01
N SER A 242 -9.22 20.38 -9.37
CA SER A 242 -10.05 21.12 -8.42
C SER A 242 -11.46 21.30 -8.96
N ILE A 243 -12.43 21.42 -8.07
CA ILE A 243 -13.83 21.62 -8.38
C ILE A 243 -14.26 22.94 -7.74
N ALA A 244 -14.79 23.87 -8.55
CA ALA A 244 -15.07 25.24 -8.10
C ALA A 244 -16.16 25.29 -7.02
N GLU A 245 -17.14 24.42 -7.10
CA GLU A 245 -18.31 24.36 -6.20
C GLU A 245 -18.07 23.49 -4.96
N LEU A 246 -16.87 22.92 -4.80
CA LEU A 246 -16.52 22.02 -3.68
C LEU A 246 -16.43 22.80 -2.38
N THR A 247 -17.19 22.35 -1.38
CA THR A 247 -17.26 22.92 -0.02
C THR A 247 -17.36 21.78 1.01
N ASP A 248 -17.11 22.05 2.27
CA ASP A 248 -17.28 21.06 3.35
C ASP A 248 -18.70 20.48 3.38
N ALA A 249 -19.71 21.29 3.09
CA ALA A 249 -21.12 20.89 3.14
C ALA A 249 -21.53 19.91 2.03
N ASN A 250 -20.87 19.94 0.87
CA ASN A 250 -21.24 19.12 -0.28
C ASN A 250 -20.18 18.10 -0.70
N ALA A 251 -19.02 18.11 -0.05
CA ALA A 251 -17.86 17.34 -0.49
C ALA A 251 -18.13 15.85 -0.61
N THR A 252 -18.79 15.25 0.39
CA THR A 252 -19.09 13.81 0.39
C THR A 252 -19.90 13.42 -0.84
N ALA A 253 -21.01 14.13 -1.10
CA ALA A 253 -21.87 13.83 -2.24
C ALA A 253 -21.17 14.18 -3.57
N LEU A 254 -20.59 15.37 -3.69
CA LEU A 254 -20.00 15.85 -4.94
C LEU A 254 -18.81 14.98 -5.39
N LEU A 255 -17.94 14.58 -4.47
CA LEU A 255 -16.78 13.74 -4.79
C LEU A 255 -17.15 12.27 -5.04
N ALA A 256 -18.29 11.80 -4.54
CA ALA A 256 -18.84 10.49 -4.86
C ALA A 256 -19.58 10.50 -6.23
N ASP A 257 -20.30 11.57 -6.55
CA ASP A 257 -21.06 11.71 -7.79
C ASP A 257 -20.19 11.94 -9.03
N LEU A 258 -19.02 12.58 -8.85
CA LEU A 258 -18.06 12.79 -9.93
C LEU A 258 -17.15 11.58 -10.08
N ARG A 259 -17.07 10.99 -11.26
CA ARG A 259 -16.22 9.84 -11.58
C ARG A 259 -15.16 10.20 -12.60
N LEU A 260 -13.91 9.87 -12.30
CA LEU A 260 -12.82 9.91 -13.27
C LEU A 260 -12.88 8.66 -14.16
N THR A 261 -12.86 8.88 -15.47
CA THR A 261 -12.72 7.79 -16.44
C THR A 261 -11.51 8.06 -17.34
N ILE A 262 -10.67 7.02 -17.54
CA ILE A 262 -9.53 7.10 -18.45
C ILE A 262 -9.51 5.86 -19.34
N TYR A 263 -9.33 6.10 -20.63
CA TYR A 263 -9.19 5.06 -21.65
C TYR A 263 -7.81 5.20 -22.30
N TRP A 264 -7.13 4.09 -22.46
CA TRP A 264 -5.85 4.03 -23.14
C TRP A 264 -6.02 3.46 -24.55
N ASP A 265 -5.30 4.06 -25.49
CA ASP A 265 -5.18 3.57 -26.88
C ASP A 265 -6.53 3.29 -27.55
N ASP A 266 -6.84 2.03 -27.86
CA ASP A 266 -8.07 1.62 -28.54
C ASP A 266 -9.09 0.95 -27.58
N GLU A 267 -8.92 1.12 -26.27
CA GLU A 267 -9.82 0.52 -25.28
C GLU A 267 -11.26 1.03 -25.43
N THR A 268 -12.21 0.12 -25.27
CA THR A 268 -13.65 0.40 -25.31
C THR A 268 -14.27 0.46 -23.89
N THR A 269 -13.56 -0.10 -22.91
CA THR A 269 -13.90 0.00 -21.48
C THR A 269 -12.81 0.81 -20.78
N PRO A 270 -13.15 1.67 -19.81
CA PRO A 270 -12.14 2.47 -19.15
C PRO A 270 -11.22 1.64 -18.26
N SER A 271 -9.93 1.85 -18.36
CA SER A 271 -8.94 1.31 -17.44
C SER A 271 -8.98 2.01 -16.07
N VAL A 272 -9.50 3.21 -16.01
CA VAL A 272 -9.82 3.93 -14.76
C VAL A 272 -11.30 4.29 -14.78
N ASP A 273 -12.07 3.84 -13.79
CA ASP A 273 -13.46 4.23 -13.54
C ASP A 273 -13.73 4.27 -12.03
N VAL A 274 -13.50 5.44 -11.43
CA VAL A 274 -13.48 5.61 -9.98
C VAL A 274 -14.12 6.94 -9.57
N PRO A 275 -14.96 6.98 -8.50
CA PRO A 275 -15.40 8.25 -7.91
C PRO A 275 -14.20 9.10 -7.49
N LEU A 276 -14.26 10.43 -7.70
CA LEU A 276 -13.10 11.30 -7.48
C LEU A 276 -12.55 11.21 -6.05
N GLY A 277 -13.42 11.27 -5.04
CA GLY A 277 -12.97 11.16 -3.65
C GLY A 277 -12.24 9.85 -3.37
N HIS A 278 -12.71 8.76 -3.95
CA HIS A 278 -12.08 7.45 -3.83
C HIS A 278 -10.78 7.35 -4.64
N PHE A 279 -10.74 7.86 -5.89
CA PHE A 279 -9.53 7.81 -6.71
C PHE A 279 -8.35 8.53 -6.06
N PHE A 280 -8.60 9.67 -5.43
CA PHE A 280 -7.58 10.44 -4.74
C PHE A 280 -7.43 10.08 -3.24
N GLY A 281 -8.13 9.04 -2.74
CA GLY A 281 -8.01 8.55 -1.36
C GLY A 281 -8.54 9.52 -0.31
N SER A 282 -9.40 10.47 -0.68
CA SER A 282 -9.97 11.47 0.21
C SER A 282 -11.41 11.17 0.66
N ALA A 283 -12.02 10.07 0.18
CA ALA A 283 -13.36 9.69 0.62
C ALA A 283 -13.41 9.44 2.14
N PRO A 284 -14.54 9.80 2.81
CA PRO A 284 -15.66 10.52 2.29
C PRO A 284 -15.48 12.05 2.49
N GLY A 285 -15.27 12.81 1.43
CA GLY A 285 -15.23 14.28 1.51
C GLY A 285 -13.83 14.91 1.50
N LEU A 286 -13.62 15.99 2.25
CA LEU A 286 -12.36 16.74 2.28
C LEU A 286 -11.40 16.21 3.33
N ASN A 287 -10.66 15.16 3.01
CA ASN A 287 -9.68 14.55 3.88
C ASN A 287 -8.27 14.79 3.32
N TYR A 288 -7.56 15.75 3.91
CA TYR A 288 -6.24 16.18 3.45
C TYR A 288 -5.15 15.21 3.87
N TYR A 289 -4.36 14.76 2.91
CA TYR A 289 -3.21 13.89 3.14
C TYR A 289 -2.30 13.87 1.90
N ARG A 290 -1.08 13.37 2.04
CA ARG A 290 -0.12 13.24 0.95
C ARG A 290 0.61 11.91 1.04
N THR A 291 0.50 11.12 -0.03
CA THR A 291 1.41 10.01 -0.30
C THR A 291 2.26 10.33 -1.54
N LEU A 292 3.21 9.49 -1.89
CA LEU A 292 4.06 9.73 -3.06
C LEU A 292 3.24 9.83 -4.35
N PRO A 293 2.33 8.87 -4.67
CA PRO A 293 1.62 8.90 -5.94
C PRO A 293 0.32 9.71 -5.94
N MET A 294 -0.28 10.01 -4.79
CA MET A 294 -1.57 10.68 -4.76
C MET A 294 -1.91 11.30 -3.42
N GLY A 295 -2.91 12.16 -3.41
CA GLY A 295 -3.43 12.78 -2.20
C GLY A 295 -4.36 13.97 -2.47
N MET A 296 -4.72 14.65 -1.38
CA MET A 296 -5.51 15.85 -1.37
C MET A 296 -4.85 16.95 -0.54
N THR A 297 -4.69 18.12 -1.12
CA THR A 297 -4.23 19.34 -0.44
C THR A 297 -5.38 20.34 -0.32
N THR A 298 -5.19 21.44 0.39
CA THR A 298 -6.20 22.50 0.51
C THR A 298 -6.58 23.16 -0.82
N GLY A 299 -5.79 22.98 -1.87
CA GLY A 299 -6.02 23.62 -3.18
C GLY A 299 -6.44 22.67 -4.28
N PHE A 300 -6.09 21.40 -4.18
CA PHE A 300 -6.30 20.44 -5.25
C PHE A 300 -6.14 18.98 -4.79
N LEU A 301 -6.79 18.10 -5.53
CA LEU A 301 -6.56 16.67 -5.58
C LEU A 301 -5.39 16.41 -6.54
N TYR A 302 -4.46 15.50 -6.21
CA TYR A 302 -3.34 15.22 -7.11
C TYR A 302 -3.07 13.72 -7.29
N SER A 303 -2.58 13.38 -8.49
CA SER A 303 -2.06 12.06 -8.83
C SER A 303 -0.74 12.22 -9.57
N HIS A 304 0.27 11.51 -9.11
CA HIS A 304 1.60 11.41 -9.74
C HIS A 304 1.86 10.00 -10.30
N TRP A 305 0.85 9.16 -10.35
CA TRP A 305 0.96 7.88 -11.03
C TRP A 305 1.47 8.09 -12.45
N TYR A 306 2.49 7.32 -12.84
CA TYR A 306 3.03 7.35 -14.19
C TYR A 306 2.12 6.56 -15.12
N MET A 307 1.51 7.19 -16.12
CA MET A 307 0.51 6.58 -16.98
C MET A 307 0.94 6.64 -18.45
N PRO A 308 1.70 5.63 -18.94
CA PRO A 308 2.14 5.56 -20.34
C PRO A 308 1.01 5.04 -21.25
N PHE A 309 1.04 5.49 -22.51
CA PHE A 309 0.19 5.01 -23.59
C PHE A 309 0.90 5.17 -24.94
N VAL A 310 0.45 4.45 -25.98
CA VAL A 310 1.15 4.38 -27.27
C VAL A 310 0.44 5.21 -28.35
N LYS A 311 -0.90 5.26 -28.35
CA LYS A 311 -1.69 5.93 -29.39
C LYS A 311 -2.45 7.12 -28.84
N LYS A 312 -3.21 6.91 -27.76
CA LYS A 312 -4.14 7.92 -27.25
C LYS A 312 -4.41 7.74 -25.76
N ALA A 313 -4.58 8.86 -25.05
CA ALA A 313 -5.22 8.89 -23.72
C ALA A 313 -6.46 9.77 -23.80
N HIS A 314 -7.60 9.24 -23.36
CA HIS A 314 -8.84 9.97 -23.23
C HIS A 314 -9.19 10.06 -21.74
N VAL A 315 -9.15 11.28 -21.19
CA VAL A 315 -9.45 11.58 -19.78
C VAL A 315 -10.77 12.35 -19.71
N ALA A 316 -11.74 11.83 -18.97
CA ALA A 316 -13.05 12.45 -18.83
C ALA A 316 -13.57 12.38 -17.39
N VAL A 317 -14.54 13.21 -17.07
CA VAL A 317 -15.33 13.15 -15.83
C VAL A 317 -16.79 12.91 -16.17
N VAL A 318 -17.37 11.95 -15.47
CA VAL A 318 -18.82 11.67 -15.49
C VAL A 318 -19.44 12.26 -14.23
N ASN A 319 -20.43 13.13 -14.40
CA ASN A 319 -21.20 13.70 -13.30
C ASN A 319 -22.49 12.89 -13.13
N ARG A 320 -22.60 12.09 -12.09
CA ARG A 320 -23.79 11.31 -11.74
C ARG A 320 -24.76 12.06 -10.81
N GLY A 321 -24.33 13.23 -10.34
CA GLY A 321 -25.13 14.09 -9.46
C GLY A 321 -26.22 14.87 -10.20
N THR A 322 -26.94 15.67 -9.45
CA THR A 322 -28.09 16.46 -9.92
C THR A 322 -27.77 17.92 -10.23
N GLN A 323 -26.54 18.36 -9.94
CA GLN A 323 -26.07 19.72 -10.15
C GLN A 323 -24.89 19.76 -11.11
N ALA A 324 -24.81 20.77 -11.95
CA ALA A 324 -23.61 21.00 -12.74
C ALA A 324 -22.46 21.48 -11.85
N CYS A 325 -21.23 21.14 -12.24
CA CYS A 325 -20.04 21.60 -11.53
C CYS A 325 -18.93 21.99 -12.51
N THR A 326 -18.00 22.83 -12.05
CA THR A 326 -16.86 23.29 -12.84
C THR A 326 -15.60 22.58 -12.38
N VAL A 327 -15.04 21.73 -13.25
CA VAL A 327 -13.82 20.99 -13.01
C VAL A 327 -12.65 21.71 -13.70
N ARG A 328 -11.55 21.89 -12.95
CA ARG A 328 -10.26 22.38 -13.46
C ARG A 328 -9.26 21.25 -13.37
N LEU A 329 -8.58 20.99 -14.49
CA LEU A 329 -7.54 19.98 -14.60
C LEU A 329 -6.23 20.62 -15.07
N GLY A 330 -5.15 20.37 -14.34
CA GLY A 330 -3.76 20.52 -14.80
C GLY A 330 -3.18 19.13 -15.07
N LEU A 331 -2.76 18.85 -16.30
CA LEU A 331 -2.24 17.56 -16.72
C LEU A 331 -0.82 17.70 -17.25
N THR A 332 0.15 17.14 -16.54
CA THR A 332 1.55 17.14 -16.97
C THR A 332 1.87 15.85 -17.70
N HIS A 333 2.39 15.98 -18.92
CA HIS A 333 2.71 14.85 -19.79
C HIS A 333 3.97 15.12 -20.61
N ALA A 334 4.63 14.06 -21.08
CA ALA A 334 5.77 14.14 -21.98
C ALA A 334 5.68 13.09 -23.10
N ALA A 335 6.32 13.37 -24.23
CA ALA A 335 6.52 12.35 -25.26
C ALA A 335 7.46 11.25 -24.71
N GLN A 336 7.15 10.00 -25.01
CA GLN A 336 8.03 8.89 -24.72
C GLN A 336 9.09 8.76 -25.81
N ALA A 337 10.35 9.02 -25.47
CA ALA A 337 11.46 8.71 -26.37
C ALA A 337 11.66 7.20 -26.40
N GLY A 338 11.45 6.57 -27.56
CA GLY A 338 11.58 5.13 -27.74
C GLY A 338 10.41 4.36 -27.09
N ALA A 339 9.17 4.74 -27.46
CA ALA A 339 7.96 4.07 -26.99
C ALA A 339 8.10 2.53 -27.09
N ARG A 340 8.20 1.90 -25.93
CA ARG A 340 8.22 0.44 -25.82
C ARG A 340 6.77 -0.02 -25.91
N SER A 341 6.48 -0.85 -26.89
CA SER A 341 5.14 -1.44 -27.07
C SER A 341 4.74 -2.42 -25.95
N ASP A 342 5.67 -2.72 -25.05
CA ASP A 342 5.49 -3.62 -23.91
C ASP A 342 5.26 -2.92 -22.57
N MET A 343 5.10 -1.58 -22.56
CA MET A 343 4.74 -0.87 -21.33
C MET A 343 3.32 -1.24 -20.89
N MET A 344 3.17 -1.37 -19.57
CA MET A 344 1.88 -1.67 -18.97
C MET A 344 1.07 -0.38 -18.78
N HIS A 345 -0.23 -0.48 -19.01
CA HIS A 345 -1.16 0.61 -18.69
C HIS A 345 -1.44 0.69 -17.21
N PHE A 346 -1.71 1.90 -16.73
CA PHE A 346 -2.21 2.15 -15.37
C PHE A 346 -3.70 1.89 -15.31
N HIS A 347 -4.14 1.21 -14.25
CA HIS A 347 -5.53 0.91 -13.97
C HIS A 347 -5.91 1.36 -12.57
N ALA A 348 -7.19 1.74 -12.41
CA ALA A 348 -7.79 1.93 -11.09
C ALA A 348 -9.27 1.54 -11.15
N GLN A 349 -9.72 0.74 -10.21
CA GLN A 349 -11.10 0.29 -10.12
C GLN A 349 -11.64 0.42 -8.70
N TRP A 350 -12.86 0.91 -8.59
CA TRP A 350 -13.60 1.00 -7.35
C TRP A 350 -14.69 -0.06 -7.26
N HIS A 351 -14.84 -0.64 -6.10
CA HIS A 351 -16.03 -1.40 -5.73
C HIS A 351 -16.29 -1.33 -4.22
N GLY A 352 -17.54 -1.58 -3.82
CA GLY A 352 -17.95 -1.68 -2.41
C GLY A 352 -18.64 -3.02 -2.13
N ASP A 353 -19.08 -3.21 -0.91
CA ASP A 353 -19.77 -4.41 -0.45
C ASP A 353 -20.97 -4.82 -1.32
N LEU A 354 -21.76 -3.85 -1.75
CA LEU A 354 -22.96 -4.11 -2.56
C LEU A 354 -22.64 -4.64 -3.97
N ALA A 355 -21.46 -4.31 -4.49
CA ALA A 355 -20.99 -4.76 -5.80
C ALA A 355 -20.14 -6.04 -5.70
N ASN A 356 -19.77 -6.45 -4.50
CA ASN A 356 -18.85 -7.55 -4.28
C ASN A 356 -19.58 -8.88 -4.12
N GLN A 357 -20.00 -9.48 -5.23
CA GLN A 357 -20.67 -10.78 -5.29
C GLN A 357 -19.72 -11.92 -5.69
N ARG A 358 -18.42 -11.77 -5.49
CA ARG A 358 -17.44 -12.78 -5.88
C ARG A 358 -17.59 -14.05 -5.05
N GLN A 359 -17.50 -15.21 -5.70
CA GLN A 359 -17.46 -16.48 -5.01
C GLN A 359 -16.08 -16.66 -4.38
N ILE A 360 -16.06 -16.79 -3.06
CA ILE A 360 -14.87 -17.12 -2.31
C ILE A 360 -14.78 -18.63 -2.16
N ALA A 361 -13.57 -19.19 -2.18
CA ALA A 361 -13.32 -20.61 -2.02
C ALA A 361 -13.87 -21.10 -0.66
N GLU A 362 -14.32 -22.35 -0.63
CA GLU A 362 -14.77 -23.00 0.61
C GLU A 362 -13.69 -22.93 1.70
N GLY A 363 -14.08 -22.56 2.91
CA GLY A 363 -13.18 -22.37 4.04
C GLY A 363 -12.56 -20.97 4.16
N ARG A 364 -12.83 -20.07 3.19
CA ARG A 364 -12.32 -18.69 3.17
C ARG A 364 -13.41 -17.63 3.35
N ALA A 365 -14.50 -17.95 4.02
CA ALA A 365 -15.66 -17.05 4.13
C ALA A 365 -15.37 -15.71 4.81
N ILE A 366 -14.29 -15.61 5.60
CA ILE A 366 -13.85 -14.36 6.23
C ILE A 366 -13.18 -13.40 5.25
N ASP A 367 -12.62 -13.91 4.14
CA ASP A 367 -11.92 -13.10 3.15
C ASP A 367 -12.89 -12.20 2.38
N TRP A 368 -12.70 -10.89 2.47
CA TRP A 368 -13.39 -9.90 1.66
C TRP A 368 -12.54 -9.60 0.41
N PRO A 369 -13.05 -9.86 -0.81
CA PRO A 369 -12.24 -9.70 -2.02
C PRO A 369 -11.91 -8.24 -2.30
N ILE A 370 -10.63 -7.93 -2.42
CA ILE A 370 -10.12 -6.64 -2.89
C ILE A 370 -10.12 -6.63 -4.42
N ILE A 371 -9.43 -7.59 -5.05
CA ILE A 371 -9.37 -7.72 -6.51
C ILE A 371 -8.95 -9.12 -6.94
N GLU A 372 -9.36 -9.48 -8.14
CA GLU A 372 -8.83 -10.61 -8.90
C GLU A 372 -8.45 -10.13 -10.30
N LEU A 373 -7.18 -10.35 -10.70
CA LEU A 373 -6.63 -9.96 -11.98
C LEU A 373 -6.12 -11.19 -12.74
N THR A 374 -6.28 -11.19 -14.06
CA THR A 374 -5.74 -12.22 -14.95
C THR A 374 -4.84 -11.54 -15.96
N GLY A 375 -3.65 -12.11 -16.19
CA GLY A 375 -2.63 -11.55 -17.06
C GLY A 375 -1.35 -11.23 -16.31
N ARG A 376 -0.51 -10.37 -16.88
CA ARG A 376 0.79 -9.98 -16.32
C ARG A 376 0.75 -8.53 -15.86
N GLY A 377 1.21 -8.28 -14.62
CA GLY A 377 1.12 -6.91 -14.08
C GLY A 377 1.85 -6.73 -12.76
N ARG A 378 1.56 -5.60 -12.11
CA ARG A 378 2.03 -5.21 -10.78
C ARG A 378 0.89 -4.61 -9.98
N PHE A 379 0.56 -5.19 -8.84
CA PHE A 379 -0.33 -4.57 -7.88
C PHE A 379 0.43 -3.48 -7.11
N CYS A 380 -0.17 -2.30 -7.01
CA CYS A 380 0.48 -1.09 -6.48
C CYS A 380 -0.25 -0.47 -5.28
N GLY A 381 -1.26 -1.14 -4.75
CA GLY A 381 -1.90 -0.72 -3.50
C GLY A 381 -3.38 -0.43 -3.58
N VAL A 382 -3.88 0.08 -2.47
CA VAL A 382 -5.31 0.32 -2.26
C VAL A 382 -5.57 1.65 -1.54
N HIS A 383 -6.74 2.19 -1.78
CA HIS A 383 -7.46 3.06 -0.85
C HIS A 383 -8.65 2.27 -0.31
N LEU A 384 -8.74 2.09 0.98
CA LEU A 384 -9.84 1.41 1.66
C LEU A 384 -10.62 2.44 2.49
N HIS A 385 -11.91 2.52 2.26
CA HIS A 385 -12.85 3.33 3.01
C HIS A 385 -13.79 2.41 3.77
N ILE A 386 -13.93 2.62 5.05
CA ILE A 386 -14.74 1.83 5.96
C ILE A 386 -15.82 2.73 6.56
N ASN A 387 -17.06 2.42 6.27
CA ASN A 387 -18.21 3.03 6.92
C ASN A 387 -18.61 2.13 8.10
N ASN A 388 -18.04 2.43 9.26
CA ASN A 388 -18.20 1.63 10.47
C ASN A 388 -18.95 2.43 11.53
N ARG A 389 -20.26 2.16 11.67
CA ARG A 389 -21.14 2.84 12.62
C ARG A 389 -21.70 1.89 13.65
N TRP A 390 -21.26 2.07 14.87
CA TRP A 390 -21.74 1.37 16.04
C TRP A 390 -22.90 2.13 16.67
N GLN A 391 -24.00 1.45 16.84
CA GLN A 391 -25.10 1.88 17.71
C GLN A 391 -25.10 0.97 18.93
N THR A 392 -25.57 1.44 20.08
CA THR A 392 -25.60 0.63 21.29
C THR A 392 -26.39 -0.65 21.05
N PRO A 393 -25.80 -1.85 21.11
CA PRO A 393 -26.53 -3.09 20.93
C PRO A 393 -27.38 -3.40 22.14
N THR A 394 -28.47 -4.13 21.95
CA THR A 394 -29.30 -4.65 23.04
C THR A 394 -28.60 -5.74 23.83
N GLN A 395 -27.61 -6.39 23.23
CA GLN A 395 -26.74 -7.39 23.87
C GLN A 395 -25.29 -6.92 23.67
N PRO A 396 -24.44 -6.92 24.72
CA PRO A 396 -23.03 -6.66 24.53
C PRO A 396 -22.47 -7.74 23.60
N ALA A 397 -21.93 -7.33 22.45
CA ALA A 397 -21.19 -8.26 21.61
C ALA A 397 -19.99 -8.80 22.43
N PRO A 398 -19.63 -10.09 22.31
CA PRO A 398 -18.42 -10.59 22.93
C PRO A 398 -17.24 -9.81 22.34
N SER A 399 -16.69 -8.91 23.13
CA SER A 399 -15.49 -8.15 22.76
C SER A 399 -14.27 -8.95 23.16
N TRP A 400 -13.38 -9.20 22.22
CA TRP A 400 -12.06 -9.79 22.46
C TRP A 400 -10.99 -8.73 22.80
N TRP A 401 -11.35 -7.46 22.75
CA TRP A 401 -10.58 -6.34 23.26
C TRP A 401 -10.94 -6.04 24.71
N TYR A 402 -10.39 -6.77 25.67
CA TYR A 402 -10.61 -6.50 27.06
C TYR A 402 -9.51 -5.67 27.69
N GLY A 403 -9.91 -4.56 28.29
CA GLY A 403 -9.33 -4.12 29.57
C GLY A 403 -8.09 -3.24 29.55
N ALA A 404 -7.54 -2.82 28.43
CA ALA A 404 -6.42 -1.87 28.43
C ALA A 404 -6.87 -0.39 28.51
N TRP A 405 -8.17 -0.11 28.39
CA TRP A 405 -8.70 1.21 28.03
C TRP A 405 -9.90 1.62 28.88
N ASP A 406 -9.76 1.76 30.17
CA ASP A 406 -10.85 2.16 31.09
C ASP A 406 -12.17 1.38 30.85
N GLN A 407 -12.09 0.09 30.54
CA GLN A 407 -13.22 -0.81 30.34
C GLN A 407 -14.17 -0.42 29.18
N LYS A 408 -13.72 0.39 28.24
CA LYS A 408 -14.50 0.65 27.02
C LYS A 408 -14.29 -0.49 26.03
N ASN A 409 -15.35 -1.20 25.74
CA ASN A 409 -15.37 -2.14 24.63
C ASN A 409 -15.23 -1.35 23.32
N ILE A 410 -14.24 -1.69 22.48
CA ILE A 410 -14.16 -1.20 21.11
C ILE A 410 -14.70 -2.27 20.15
N ASP A 411 -15.95 -2.68 20.42
CA ASP A 411 -16.63 -3.70 19.61
C ASP A 411 -16.83 -3.27 18.15
N TRP A 412 -16.70 -1.96 17.86
CA TRP A 412 -16.74 -1.41 16.51
C TRP A 412 -15.39 -1.46 15.78
N TRP A 413 -14.30 -1.91 16.42
CA TRP A 413 -13.02 -2.00 15.73
C TRP A 413 -13.07 -2.96 14.54
N TRP A 414 -12.69 -2.47 13.38
CA TRP A 414 -12.77 -3.19 12.11
C TRP A 414 -11.43 -3.78 11.66
N GLY A 415 -10.33 -3.33 12.24
CA GLY A 415 -8.98 -3.44 11.67
C GLY A 415 -8.22 -4.74 11.93
N GLU A 416 -8.80 -5.73 12.62
CA GLU A 416 -8.12 -7.00 12.94
C GLU A 416 -8.03 -7.98 11.76
N GLY A 417 -8.58 -7.64 10.61
CA GLY A 417 -8.59 -8.55 9.46
C GLY A 417 -7.30 -8.49 8.67
N ASP A 418 -6.73 -9.66 8.37
CA ASP A 418 -5.46 -9.84 7.66
C ASP A 418 -5.59 -9.59 6.17
N GLU A 419 -4.61 -8.92 5.57
CA GLU A 419 -4.46 -8.94 4.13
C GLU A 419 -3.84 -10.26 3.66
N LYS A 420 -4.33 -10.76 2.52
CA LYS A 420 -3.84 -11.99 1.88
C LYS A 420 -3.67 -11.77 0.38
N PHE A 421 -2.45 -12.00 -0.14
CA PHE A 421 -2.15 -11.89 -1.56
C PHE A 421 -1.70 -13.23 -2.12
N PHE A 422 -2.41 -13.70 -3.13
CA PHE A 422 -2.13 -14.93 -3.86
C PHE A 422 -1.61 -14.57 -5.25
N VAL A 423 -0.42 -15.01 -5.58
CA VAL A 423 0.25 -14.72 -6.84
C VAL A 423 0.30 -15.98 -7.71
N ASP A 424 -0.05 -15.83 -8.99
CA ASP A 424 0.10 -16.86 -10.01
C ASP A 424 -0.51 -18.23 -9.64
N GLY A 425 -1.64 -18.22 -8.92
CA GLY A 425 -2.40 -19.43 -8.57
C GLY A 425 -1.91 -20.16 -7.31
N GLU A 426 -1.14 -19.49 -6.46
CA GLU A 426 -0.78 -19.98 -5.13
C GLU A 426 -2.03 -20.48 -4.39
N LYS A 427 -1.86 -21.53 -3.59
CA LYS A 427 -2.92 -22.06 -2.72
C LYS A 427 -2.85 -21.48 -1.31
N PHE A 428 -1.65 -21.13 -0.87
CA PHE A 428 -1.41 -20.37 0.34
C PHE A 428 -0.77 -19.04 -0.06
N PRO A 429 -1.21 -17.89 0.48
CA PRO A 429 -0.76 -16.58 0.00
C PRO A 429 0.71 -16.34 0.35
N SER A 430 1.45 -15.72 -0.57
CA SER A 430 2.82 -15.25 -0.34
C SER A 430 2.89 -14.02 0.55
N THR A 431 1.77 -13.32 0.73
CA THR A 431 1.56 -12.30 1.76
C THR A 431 0.38 -12.70 2.61
N PHE A 432 0.58 -12.84 3.90
CA PHE A 432 -0.45 -13.06 4.91
C PHE A 432 -0.14 -12.13 6.08
N GLY A 433 -1.06 -11.21 6.37
CA GLY A 433 -0.91 -10.15 7.36
C GLY A 433 -1.15 -10.56 8.80
N THR A 434 -1.42 -9.55 9.65
CA THR A 434 -1.70 -9.68 11.08
C THR A 434 -2.71 -8.62 11.54
N GLY A 435 -3.41 -8.01 10.58
CA GLY A 435 -4.36 -6.94 10.79
C GLY A 435 -4.33 -5.91 9.67
N SER A 436 -5.48 -5.36 9.36
CA SER A 436 -5.63 -4.34 8.32
C SER A 436 -4.83 -3.07 8.60
N GLU A 437 -4.73 -2.67 9.88
CA GLU A 437 -3.93 -1.54 10.30
C GLU A 437 -2.43 -1.82 10.13
N ASP A 438 -1.99 -3.03 10.41
CA ASP A 438 -0.63 -3.51 10.28
C ASP A 438 -0.19 -3.51 8.82
N TYR A 439 -1.10 -3.91 7.93
CA TYR A 439 -0.92 -3.80 6.48
C TYR A 439 -0.67 -2.34 6.07
N VAL A 440 -1.49 -1.41 6.53
CA VAL A 440 -1.32 0.02 6.25
C VAL A 440 -0.03 0.55 6.87
N GLY A 441 0.39 0.02 8.03
CA GLY A 441 1.66 0.31 8.66
C GLY A 441 1.57 1.09 9.96
N TYR A 442 0.37 1.28 10.51
CA TYR A 442 0.22 1.73 11.88
C TYR A 442 0.01 0.51 12.81
N ALA A 443 0.05 0.68 14.09
CA ALA A 443 -0.24 -0.39 15.01
C ALA A 443 -1.41 0.06 15.87
N TRP A 444 -2.44 -0.77 15.83
CA TRP A 444 -3.62 -0.66 16.64
C TRP A 444 -4.39 0.69 16.62
N ALA A 445 -5.67 0.57 16.66
CA ALA A 445 -6.49 1.70 17.03
C ALA A 445 -6.03 2.14 18.42
N ALA A 446 -5.24 3.17 18.43
CA ALA A 446 -4.72 3.72 19.67
C ALA A 446 -5.86 4.11 20.59
N GLU A 447 -5.51 4.49 21.81
CA GLU A 447 -6.43 5.19 22.70
C GLU A 447 -6.99 6.42 22.00
N PRO A 448 -8.30 6.67 22.16
CA PRO A 448 -8.83 7.95 21.71
C PRO A 448 -8.02 9.13 22.28
N PRO A 449 -7.76 10.16 21.49
CA PRO A 449 -8.23 10.36 20.11
C PRO A 449 -7.44 9.54 19.09
N PHE A 450 -8.14 8.85 18.18
CA PHE A 450 -7.50 8.16 17.07
C PHE A 450 -6.87 9.19 16.13
N PRO A 451 -5.59 9.02 15.74
CA PRO A 451 -4.88 10.01 14.97
C PRO A 451 -5.10 9.86 13.47
N VAL A 452 -5.20 10.98 12.76
CA VAL A 452 -4.87 11.01 11.33
C VAL A 452 -3.34 11.05 11.17
N PHE A 453 -2.83 10.43 10.12
CA PHE A 453 -1.40 10.46 9.81
C PHE A 453 -1.17 10.32 8.30
N GLU A 454 0.02 10.71 7.86
CA GLU A 454 0.47 10.52 6.49
C GLU A 454 1.96 10.16 6.43
N SER A 455 2.30 9.33 5.44
CA SER A 455 3.69 9.03 5.06
C SER A 455 3.79 8.96 3.54
N ALA A 456 4.97 8.65 3.03
CA ALA A 456 5.16 8.50 1.59
C ALA A 456 4.33 7.35 0.99
N TYR A 457 4.07 6.31 1.77
CA TYR A 457 3.46 5.07 1.27
C TYR A 457 2.14 4.70 1.96
N ALA A 458 1.74 5.43 2.99
CA ALA A 458 0.51 5.13 3.71
C ALA A 458 -0.07 6.37 4.38
N ALA A 459 -1.39 6.37 4.57
CA ALA A 459 -2.09 7.41 5.31
C ALA A 459 -3.36 6.86 5.96
N GLN A 460 -3.76 7.45 7.07
CA GLN A 460 -5.12 7.45 7.60
C GLN A 460 -5.62 8.88 7.49
N SER A 461 -6.34 9.16 6.39
CA SER A 461 -6.76 10.52 6.04
C SER A 461 -8.05 10.95 6.74
N CYS A 462 -8.84 9.99 7.18
CA CYS A 462 -10.08 10.18 7.92
C CYS A 462 -10.20 9.12 9.00
N VAL A 463 -10.54 9.52 10.21
CA VAL A 463 -10.93 8.63 11.31
C VAL A 463 -11.67 9.46 12.37
N PRO A 464 -12.79 8.95 12.94
CA PRO A 464 -13.43 9.60 14.08
C PRO A 464 -12.54 9.55 15.33
N ILE A 465 -12.74 10.49 16.24
CA ILE A 465 -11.94 10.60 17.49
C ILE A 465 -11.93 9.29 18.28
N ASP A 466 -13.06 8.60 18.32
CA ASP A 466 -13.25 7.32 19.01
C ASP A 466 -13.22 6.09 18.08
N GLY A 467 -12.96 6.28 16.80
CA GLY A 467 -12.96 5.24 15.78
C GLY A 467 -14.34 4.74 15.36
N ASN A 468 -15.43 5.29 15.91
CA ASN A 468 -16.80 4.93 15.56
C ASN A 468 -17.35 5.87 14.49
N GLY A 469 -17.34 5.41 13.24
CA GLY A 469 -17.74 6.19 12.07
C GLY A 469 -16.92 5.82 10.85
N GLU A 470 -16.70 6.78 9.98
CA GLU A 470 -16.01 6.54 8.72
C GLU A 470 -14.49 6.65 8.87
N THR A 471 -13.79 5.64 8.39
CA THR A 471 -12.32 5.59 8.36
C THR A 471 -11.83 5.44 6.93
N SER A 472 -10.80 6.19 6.58
CA SER A 472 -10.18 6.15 5.26
C SER A 472 -8.69 5.91 5.39
N VAL A 473 -8.21 4.83 4.79
CA VAL A 473 -6.80 4.45 4.80
C VAL A 473 -6.27 4.20 3.41
N VAL A 474 -5.02 4.53 3.20
CA VAL A 474 -4.29 4.33 1.94
C VAL A 474 -3.03 3.54 2.22
N ARG A 475 -2.75 2.52 1.41
CA ARG A 475 -1.47 1.83 1.34
C ARG A 475 -1.05 1.71 -0.11
N VAL A 476 0.10 2.29 -0.46
CA VAL A 476 0.66 2.19 -1.81
C VAL A 476 1.98 1.42 -1.79
N HIS A 477 2.10 0.48 -2.73
CA HIS A 477 3.26 -0.36 -2.93
C HIS A 477 4.10 0.18 -4.09
N ILE A 478 5.24 0.78 -3.77
CA ILE A 478 6.13 1.40 -4.76
C ILE A 478 7.40 0.57 -4.94
N CYS A 479 8.23 0.48 -3.91
CA CYS A 479 9.41 -0.38 -3.94
C CYS A 479 9.05 -1.85 -3.67
N ASP A 480 7.98 -2.08 -2.97
CA ASP A 480 7.41 -3.36 -2.55
C ASP A 480 6.16 -3.74 -3.35
N ASP A 481 6.04 -3.28 -4.59
CA ASP A 481 4.98 -3.68 -5.51
C ASP A 481 4.92 -5.21 -5.67
N VAL A 482 3.72 -5.75 -5.95
CA VAL A 482 3.53 -7.19 -6.08
C VAL A 482 3.42 -7.57 -7.55
N PRO A 483 4.49 -8.13 -8.15
CA PRO A 483 4.48 -8.58 -9.53
C PRO A 483 3.71 -9.89 -9.69
N PHE A 484 3.00 -10.05 -10.80
CA PHE A 484 2.33 -11.29 -11.18
C PHE A 484 2.49 -11.55 -12.68
N GLN A 485 2.51 -12.83 -13.08
CA GLN A 485 2.70 -13.24 -14.48
C GLN A 485 1.42 -13.77 -15.13
N GLN A 486 0.49 -14.33 -14.35
CA GLN A 486 -0.71 -14.98 -14.85
C GLN A 486 -1.96 -14.54 -14.09
N ARG A 487 -1.88 -14.40 -12.78
CA ARG A 487 -3.02 -14.08 -11.92
C ARG A 487 -2.55 -13.43 -10.64
N PHE A 488 -3.36 -12.50 -10.16
CA PHE A 488 -3.22 -11.92 -8.83
C PHE A 488 -4.59 -11.89 -8.14
N GLU A 489 -4.63 -12.30 -6.90
CA GLU A 489 -5.81 -12.21 -6.04
C GLU A 489 -5.41 -11.54 -4.74
N ALA A 490 -6.13 -10.50 -4.36
CA ALA A 490 -6.01 -9.86 -3.06
C ALA A 490 -7.33 -9.90 -2.32
N CYS A 491 -7.27 -10.18 -1.03
CA CYS A 491 -8.39 -10.07 -0.11
C CYS A 491 -7.90 -9.50 1.23
N ILE A 492 -8.86 -9.07 2.03
CA ILE A 492 -8.67 -8.67 3.41
C ILE A 492 -9.77 -9.36 4.24
N GLU A 493 -9.44 -9.83 5.41
CA GLU A 493 -10.45 -10.42 6.29
C GLU A 493 -11.41 -9.36 6.78
N LYS A 494 -12.68 -9.74 6.90
CA LYS A 494 -13.73 -8.86 7.39
C LYS A 494 -14.48 -9.53 8.53
N TYR A 495 -14.15 -9.13 9.75
CA TYR A 495 -14.74 -9.68 10.97
C TYR A 495 -16.15 -9.15 11.25
N LYS A 496 -16.45 -7.94 10.80
CA LYS A 496 -17.77 -7.33 11.04
C LYS A 496 -18.64 -7.47 9.80
N PRO A 497 -19.81 -8.14 9.90
CA PRO A 497 -20.76 -8.19 8.78
C PRO A 497 -21.34 -6.79 8.51
N ASN A 498 -21.90 -6.57 7.31
CA ASN A 498 -22.48 -5.29 6.91
C ASN A 498 -23.56 -4.79 7.87
N VAL A 499 -24.36 -5.72 8.40
CA VAL A 499 -25.32 -5.44 9.48
C VAL A 499 -25.07 -6.44 10.61
N TRP A 500 -24.70 -5.97 11.78
CA TRP A 500 -24.24 -6.81 12.90
C TRP A 500 -24.93 -6.49 14.23
N GLY A 501 -26.26 -6.56 14.21
CA GLY A 501 -27.13 -6.33 15.37
C GLY A 501 -27.52 -4.86 15.54
N ASP A 502 -28.72 -4.62 15.96
CA ASP A 502 -29.32 -3.33 16.37
C ASP A 502 -28.97 -2.12 15.48
N GLY A 503 -28.86 -2.32 14.16
CA GLY A 503 -28.53 -1.27 13.20
C GLY A 503 -27.05 -0.91 13.11
N ASN A 504 -26.16 -1.68 13.73
CA ASN A 504 -24.71 -1.52 13.54
C ASN A 504 -24.32 -1.85 12.10
N VAL A 505 -23.44 -1.04 11.54
CA VAL A 505 -23.03 -1.10 10.14
C VAL A 505 -21.51 -1.17 10.05
N CYS A 506 -21.00 -2.05 9.19
CA CYS A 506 -19.59 -2.07 8.78
C CYS A 506 -19.51 -2.39 7.29
N GLU A 507 -19.39 -1.37 6.47
CA GLU A 507 -19.33 -1.49 5.01
C GLU A 507 -17.92 -1.11 4.54
N TYR A 508 -17.42 -1.83 3.53
CA TYR A 508 -16.11 -1.60 2.92
C TYR A 508 -16.28 -1.12 1.48
N ASP A 509 -15.51 -0.09 1.14
CA ASP A 509 -15.28 0.36 -0.23
C ASP A 509 -13.78 0.36 -0.51
N VAL A 510 -13.37 -0.08 -1.69
CA VAL A 510 -11.96 -0.12 -2.07
C VAL A 510 -11.74 0.46 -3.46
N VAL A 511 -10.63 1.19 -3.62
CA VAL A 511 -9.99 1.41 -4.92
C VAL A 511 -8.70 0.65 -4.95
N VAL A 512 -8.49 -0.06 -6.04
CA VAL A 512 -7.25 -0.81 -6.30
C VAL A 512 -6.49 -0.10 -7.41
N TYR A 513 -5.16 0.02 -7.24
CA TYR A 513 -4.25 0.61 -8.21
C TYR A 513 -3.27 -0.46 -8.70
N TRP A 514 -3.15 -0.61 -10.03
CA TRP A 514 -2.23 -1.59 -10.61
C TRP A 514 -1.78 -1.19 -12.01
N TYR A 515 -0.77 -1.88 -12.50
CA TYR A 515 -0.33 -1.84 -13.89
C TYR A 515 -0.49 -3.21 -14.53
N GLN A 516 -0.93 -3.23 -15.79
CA GLN A 516 -1.17 -4.47 -16.52
C GLN A 516 -0.89 -4.29 -18.01
N VAL A 517 -0.44 -5.41 -18.65
CA VAL A 517 -0.23 -5.48 -20.12
C VAL A 517 -1.57 -5.54 -20.83
#